data_a908a84bd72a623b6cec8f40dddcaae8
#
_entry.id   a908a84bd72a623b6cec8f40dddcaae8
#
_cell.length_a   1.000
_cell.length_b   1.000
_cell.length_c   1.000
_cell.angle_alpha   90.00
_cell.angle_beta   90.00
_cell.angle_gamma   90.00
#
_symmetry.space_group_name_H-M   'P 1'
#
loop_
_entity.id
_entity.type
_entity.pdbx_description
1 polymer ?
#
loop_
_entity_poly.entity_id
_entity_poly.type
_entity_poly.pdbx_seq_one_letter_code
_entity_poly.pdbx_strand_id
1 'polypeptide(L)'
;MKTANRIEGAFSFLVMNEDTIYAVRDRHGLRPLSYAKSKDGYVISSETCAFEVMGIYESVDLKPGEIVEFHKGIVKHEFYSTNTDNHMCAMEYIYFARPDSVVEGINVHAFRKATGSILAREDKDLHADIVIGVPDSSLSAAIGYAEEAGIPFETGLIKNRYV
;
A
#
# COMPACT_ATOMS: atom_id res chain seq x y z
N MET A 1 4.82 8.07 -22.88
CA MET A 1 4.93 9.50 -22.48
C MET A 1 3.74 10.37 -22.93
N LYS A 2 3.43 10.54 -24.23
CA LYS A 2 2.34 11.45 -24.66
C LYS A 2 0.97 11.10 -24.03
N THR A 3 0.64 9.84 -23.90
CA THR A 3 -0.62 9.37 -23.31
C THR A 3 -0.67 9.65 -21.81
N ALA A 4 0.37 9.31 -21.05
CA ALA A 4 0.45 9.54 -19.61
C ALA A 4 0.26 11.03 -19.24
N ASN A 5 0.79 11.94 -20.06
CA ASN A 5 0.62 13.40 -19.89
C ASN A 5 -0.82 13.89 -20.14
N ARG A 6 -1.66 13.10 -20.83
CA ARG A 6 -3.03 13.48 -21.19
C ARG A 6 -4.08 12.87 -20.27
N ILE A 7 -3.69 11.86 -19.47
CA ILE A 7 -4.58 11.24 -18.52
C ILE A 7 -4.58 12.04 -17.23
N GLU A 8 -5.76 12.39 -16.76
CA GLU A 8 -5.98 13.02 -15.46
C GLU A 8 -6.48 11.99 -14.44
N GLY A 9 -6.12 12.20 -13.17
CA GLY A 9 -6.53 11.34 -12.06
C GLY A 9 -5.50 10.27 -11.69
N ALA A 10 -5.94 9.33 -10.83
CA ALA A 10 -5.11 8.28 -10.29
C ALA A 10 -4.95 7.12 -11.27
N PHE A 11 -3.72 6.71 -11.53
CA PHE A 11 -3.46 5.49 -12.29
C PHE A 11 -2.13 4.85 -11.93
N SER A 12 -2.10 3.52 -12.03
CA SER A 12 -0.91 2.69 -12.01
C SER A 12 -1.05 1.69 -13.16
N PHE A 13 -0.26 1.87 -14.22
CA PHE A 13 -0.37 1.05 -15.43
C PHE A 13 0.83 0.15 -15.62
N LEU A 14 0.56 -1.05 -16.09
CA LEU A 14 1.53 -1.92 -16.73
C LEU A 14 1.16 -2.05 -18.21
N VAL A 15 2.11 -1.72 -19.06
CA VAL A 15 1.96 -1.82 -20.51
C VAL A 15 3.07 -2.73 -21.02
N MET A 16 2.70 -3.74 -21.78
CA MET A 16 3.64 -4.71 -22.30
C MET A 16 3.56 -4.75 -23.84
N ASN A 17 4.70 -4.85 -24.48
CA ASN A 17 4.86 -5.29 -25.86
C ASN A 17 5.67 -6.59 -25.90
N GLU A 18 6.19 -6.99 -27.06
CA GLU A 18 6.81 -8.31 -27.28
C GLU A 18 7.92 -8.67 -26.26
N ASP A 19 8.77 -7.71 -25.88
CA ASP A 19 9.94 -7.95 -25.02
C ASP A 19 10.19 -6.87 -23.97
N THR A 20 9.26 -5.95 -23.79
CA THR A 20 9.41 -4.81 -22.86
C THR A 20 8.16 -4.61 -22.04
N ILE A 21 8.33 -4.36 -20.75
CA ILE A 21 7.27 -3.95 -19.83
C ILE A 21 7.55 -2.52 -19.38
N TYR A 22 6.52 -1.68 -19.42
CA TYR A 22 6.53 -0.34 -18.86
C TYR A 22 5.63 -0.29 -17.64
N ALA A 23 6.18 0.12 -16.51
CA ALA A 23 5.42 0.47 -15.31
C ALA A 23 5.29 1.99 -15.25
N VAL A 24 4.06 2.50 -15.11
CA VAL A 24 3.76 3.93 -15.17
C VAL A 24 2.91 4.32 -13.96
N ARG A 25 3.38 5.28 -13.18
CA ARG A 25 2.65 5.81 -12.04
C ARG A 25 2.15 7.23 -12.32
N ASP A 26 0.95 7.59 -11.85
CA ASP A 26 0.40 8.93 -12.03
C ASP A 26 1.29 10.03 -11.44
N ARG A 27 1.13 11.27 -11.94
CA ARG A 27 1.98 12.41 -11.57
C ARG A 27 1.92 12.82 -10.10
N HIS A 28 0.88 12.40 -9.38
CA HIS A 28 0.69 12.69 -7.97
C HIS A 28 0.93 11.45 -7.07
N GLY A 29 1.24 10.29 -7.69
CA GLY A 29 1.47 9.05 -6.94
C GLY A 29 0.29 8.62 -6.08
N LEU A 30 -0.95 8.89 -6.55
CA LEU A 30 -2.16 8.63 -5.78
C LEU A 30 -2.35 7.16 -5.43
N ARG A 31 -1.89 6.26 -6.31
CA ARG A 31 -1.91 4.81 -6.08
C ARG A 31 -0.49 4.24 -6.02
N PRO A 32 -0.26 3.21 -5.20
CA PRO A 32 1.05 2.59 -5.10
C PRO A 32 1.40 1.80 -6.36
N LEU A 33 2.68 1.75 -6.68
CA LEU A 33 3.24 0.87 -7.67
C LEU A 33 4.72 0.66 -7.35
N SER A 34 5.13 -0.60 -7.24
CA SER A 34 6.49 -0.96 -6.86
C SER A 34 7.02 -2.07 -7.75
N TYR A 35 8.31 -2.23 -7.81
CA TYR A 35 8.95 -3.39 -8.44
C TYR A 35 10.03 -3.98 -7.54
N ALA A 36 10.34 -5.24 -7.77
CA ALA A 36 11.39 -5.97 -7.07
C ALA A 36 12.20 -6.81 -8.04
N LYS A 37 13.47 -7.04 -7.72
CA LYS A 37 14.34 -7.94 -8.48
C LYS A 37 14.18 -9.37 -7.98
N SER A 38 13.85 -10.28 -8.88
CA SER A 38 13.86 -11.72 -8.63
C SER A 38 15.08 -12.40 -9.29
N LYS A 39 15.26 -13.70 -9.06
CA LYS A 39 16.31 -14.49 -9.71
C LYS A 39 16.12 -14.59 -11.23
N ASP A 40 14.88 -14.53 -11.70
CA ASP A 40 14.53 -14.73 -13.10
C ASP A 40 14.18 -13.42 -13.84
N GLY A 41 14.30 -12.25 -13.16
CA GLY A 41 13.97 -10.93 -13.76
C GLY A 41 13.41 -9.95 -12.76
N TYR A 42 12.36 -9.23 -13.15
CA TYR A 42 11.69 -8.24 -12.30
C TYR A 42 10.21 -8.59 -12.13
N VAL A 43 9.70 -8.30 -10.96
CA VAL A 43 8.28 -8.44 -10.60
C VAL A 43 7.75 -7.04 -10.26
N ILE A 44 6.53 -6.76 -10.70
CA ILE A 44 5.90 -5.45 -10.50
C ILE A 44 4.54 -5.67 -9.85
N SER A 45 4.23 -4.91 -8.82
CA SER A 45 2.97 -5.01 -8.09
C SER A 45 2.57 -3.67 -7.49
N SER A 46 1.29 -3.49 -7.22
CA SER A 46 0.78 -2.37 -6.43
C SER A 46 1.06 -2.53 -4.94
N GLU A 47 1.29 -3.76 -4.46
CA GLU A 47 1.51 -4.04 -3.04
C GLU A 47 2.74 -4.91 -2.82
N THR A 48 3.55 -4.57 -1.84
CA THR A 48 4.80 -5.27 -1.50
C THR A 48 4.58 -6.67 -0.96
N CYS A 49 3.42 -6.94 -0.35
CA CYS A 49 3.06 -8.28 0.12
C CYS A 49 3.09 -9.35 -1.00
N ALA A 50 2.89 -8.95 -2.26
CA ALA A 50 3.04 -9.86 -3.40
C ALA A 50 4.49 -10.33 -3.59
N PHE A 51 5.46 -9.48 -3.32
CA PHE A 51 6.89 -9.83 -3.38
C PHE A 51 7.30 -10.75 -2.22
N GLU A 52 6.78 -10.49 -1.03
CA GLU A 52 7.07 -11.30 0.17
C GLU A 52 6.61 -12.75 0.01
N VAL A 53 5.45 -12.98 -0.60
CA VAL A 53 4.96 -14.33 -0.94
C VAL A 53 5.93 -15.06 -1.87
N MET A 54 6.69 -14.33 -2.70
CA MET A 54 7.74 -14.87 -3.59
C MET A 54 9.11 -14.98 -2.91
N GLY A 55 9.22 -14.65 -1.62
CA GLY A 55 10.49 -14.62 -0.87
C GLY A 55 11.38 -13.43 -1.21
N ILE A 56 10.83 -12.33 -1.72
CA ILE A 56 11.55 -11.11 -2.08
C ILE A 56 11.17 -10.01 -1.07
N TYR A 57 12.16 -9.51 -0.35
CA TYR A 57 11.95 -8.55 0.75
C TYR A 57 12.43 -7.13 0.43
N GLU A 58 13.11 -6.96 -0.71
CA GLU A 58 13.57 -5.64 -1.16
C GLU A 58 12.77 -5.23 -2.39
N SER A 59 12.18 -4.06 -2.33
CA SER A 59 11.41 -3.46 -3.43
C SER A 59 11.70 -1.98 -3.56
N VAL A 60 11.36 -1.44 -4.72
CA VAL A 60 11.52 -0.03 -5.07
C VAL A 60 10.16 0.52 -5.47
N ASP A 61 9.70 1.56 -4.78
CA ASP A 61 8.49 2.29 -5.15
C ASP A 61 8.78 3.20 -6.36
N LEU A 62 7.89 3.18 -7.35
CA LEU A 62 7.94 4.16 -8.43
C LEU A 62 7.58 5.54 -7.86
N LYS A 63 8.33 6.55 -8.29
CA LYS A 63 8.03 7.94 -7.91
C LYS A 63 6.82 8.48 -8.68
N PRO A 64 6.13 9.50 -8.15
CA PRO A 64 5.09 10.20 -8.89
C PRO A 64 5.60 10.68 -10.27
N GLY A 65 4.83 10.42 -11.33
CA GLY A 65 5.20 10.82 -12.68
C GLY A 65 6.30 9.99 -13.35
N GLU A 66 6.68 8.87 -12.76
CA GLU A 66 7.74 8.00 -13.27
C GLU A 66 7.20 6.92 -14.21
N ILE A 67 8.01 6.63 -15.24
CA ILE A 67 7.92 5.46 -16.10
C ILE A 67 9.18 4.62 -15.90
N VAL A 68 9.02 3.36 -15.57
CA VAL A 68 10.13 2.41 -15.51
C VAL A 68 9.97 1.40 -16.63
N GLU A 69 11.01 1.32 -17.48
CA GLU A 69 11.10 0.36 -18.59
C GLU A 69 11.93 -0.85 -18.15
N PHE A 70 11.39 -2.04 -18.36
CA PHE A 70 12.07 -3.32 -18.14
C PHE A 70 12.24 -4.01 -19.49
N HIS A 71 13.47 -4.06 -20.00
CA HIS A 71 13.81 -4.69 -21.26
C HIS A 71 15.03 -5.60 -21.11
N LYS A 72 14.89 -6.89 -21.35
CA LYS A 72 15.98 -7.89 -21.33
C LYS A 72 16.90 -7.77 -20.11
N GLY A 73 16.33 -7.58 -18.92
CA GLY A 73 17.07 -7.45 -17.67
C GLY A 73 17.65 -6.06 -17.40
N ILE A 74 17.47 -5.11 -18.31
CA ILE A 74 17.87 -3.70 -18.14
C ILE A 74 16.66 -2.93 -17.61
N VAL A 75 16.90 -2.06 -16.61
CA VAL A 75 15.89 -1.17 -16.04
C VAL A 75 16.27 0.27 -16.38
N LYS A 76 15.35 1.02 -16.96
CA LYS A 76 15.52 2.45 -17.23
C LYS A 76 14.41 3.24 -16.57
N HIS A 77 14.76 4.37 -16.01
CA HIS A 77 13.86 5.28 -15.31
C HIS A 77 13.73 6.58 -16.10
N GLU A 78 12.51 6.98 -16.35
CA GLU A 78 12.20 8.25 -17.01
C GLU A 78 11.03 8.94 -16.31
N PHE A 79 11.04 10.27 -16.28
CA PHE A 79 9.91 11.07 -15.78
C PHE A 79 9.16 11.67 -16.96
N TYR A 80 7.85 11.41 -17.06
CA TYR A 80 7.00 12.00 -18.07
C TYR A 80 6.43 13.37 -17.65
N SER A 81 6.52 13.71 -16.35
CA SER A 81 6.07 14.98 -15.81
C SER A 81 7.13 15.53 -14.86
N THR A 82 7.35 16.84 -14.89
CA THR A 82 8.17 17.58 -13.93
C THR A 82 7.31 18.25 -12.83
N ASN A 83 6.01 18.34 -13.06
CA ASN A 83 5.04 18.82 -12.06
C ASN A 83 4.51 17.61 -11.28
N THR A 84 5.26 17.18 -10.30
CA THR A 84 4.97 16.00 -9.49
C THR A 84 4.98 16.38 -8.02
N ASP A 85 3.82 16.17 -7.37
CA ASP A 85 3.68 16.26 -5.93
C ASP A 85 3.22 14.91 -5.40
N ASN A 86 3.75 14.45 -4.28
CA ASN A 86 3.30 13.19 -3.70
C ASN A 86 2.02 13.39 -2.90
N HIS A 87 0.91 12.89 -3.44
CA HIS A 87 -0.42 12.91 -2.84
C HIS A 87 -0.98 11.50 -2.67
N MET A 88 -0.18 10.60 -2.05
CA MET A 88 -0.63 9.24 -1.79
C MET A 88 -2.00 9.23 -1.12
N CYS A 89 -2.90 8.40 -1.65
CA CYS A 89 -4.25 8.28 -1.13
C CYS A 89 -4.22 7.68 0.29
N ALA A 90 -4.72 8.43 1.27
CA ALA A 90 -4.79 7.97 2.66
C ALA A 90 -5.58 6.66 2.83
N MET A 91 -6.52 6.38 1.92
CA MET A 91 -7.31 5.15 1.95
C MET A 91 -6.47 3.90 1.68
N GLU A 92 -5.29 4.02 1.07
CA GLU A 92 -4.36 2.89 0.95
C GLU A 92 -3.91 2.41 2.33
N TYR A 93 -3.57 3.33 3.23
CA TYR A 93 -3.19 3.00 4.59
C TYR A 93 -4.38 2.56 5.46
N ILE A 94 -5.51 3.26 5.34
CA ILE A 94 -6.67 3.04 6.22
C ILE A 94 -7.42 1.76 5.86
N TYR A 95 -7.57 1.44 4.55
CA TYR A 95 -8.50 0.42 4.12
C TYR A 95 -8.00 -0.52 3.02
N PHE A 96 -7.41 -0.02 1.90
CA PHE A 96 -7.19 -0.83 0.72
C PHE A 96 -6.03 -1.82 0.85
N ALA A 97 -4.85 -1.35 1.27
CA ALA A 97 -3.65 -2.19 1.30
C ALA A 97 -3.75 -3.29 2.36
N ARG A 98 -3.14 -4.43 2.10
CA ARG A 98 -3.01 -5.50 3.10
C ARG A 98 -2.17 -5.02 4.28
N PRO A 99 -2.47 -5.46 5.52
CA PRO A 99 -1.73 -5.03 6.71
C PRO A 99 -0.23 -5.32 6.67
N ASP A 100 0.18 -6.37 5.98
CA ASP A 100 1.57 -6.78 5.81
C ASP A 100 2.31 -6.02 4.70
N SER A 101 1.61 -5.22 3.89
CA SER A 101 2.25 -4.37 2.87
C SER A 101 3.01 -3.20 3.48
N VAL A 102 4.05 -2.77 2.76
CA VAL A 102 4.76 -1.51 2.97
C VAL A 102 4.43 -0.57 1.80
N VAL A 103 3.94 0.61 2.08
CA VAL A 103 3.58 1.63 1.11
C VAL A 103 4.37 2.89 1.41
N GLU A 104 5.16 3.40 0.46
CA GLU A 104 6.02 4.58 0.66
C GLU A 104 6.91 4.47 1.93
N GLY A 105 7.44 3.27 2.18
CA GLY A 105 8.26 2.99 3.35
C GLY A 105 7.51 2.84 4.69
N ILE A 106 6.17 2.92 4.69
CA ILE A 106 5.35 2.80 5.90
C ILE A 106 4.64 1.45 5.89
N ASN A 107 4.86 0.64 6.95
CA ASN A 107 4.13 -0.60 7.14
C ASN A 107 2.67 -0.30 7.51
N VAL A 108 1.73 -0.89 6.76
CA VAL A 108 0.30 -0.60 6.88
C VAL A 108 -0.27 -1.04 8.23
N HIS A 109 0.16 -2.21 8.76
CA HIS A 109 -0.26 -2.66 10.09
C HIS A 109 0.17 -1.67 11.17
N ALA A 110 1.44 -1.24 11.14
CA ALA A 110 1.97 -0.29 12.12
C ALA A 110 1.25 1.06 12.05
N PHE A 111 0.96 1.54 10.84
CA PHE A 111 0.17 2.76 10.65
C PHE A 111 -1.23 2.65 11.27
N ARG A 112 -1.98 1.58 10.94
CA ARG A 112 -3.33 1.36 11.49
C ARG A 112 -3.31 1.18 13.00
N LYS A 113 -2.33 0.48 13.53
CA LYS A 113 -2.16 0.31 14.98
C LYS A 113 -1.93 1.67 15.67
N ALA A 114 -1.06 2.50 15.11
CA ALA A 114 -0.82 3.85 15.63
C ALA A 114 -2.08 4.73 15.59
N THR A 115 -2.89 4.65 14.53
CA THR A 115 -4.17 5.40 14.46
C THR A 115 -5.16 4.94 15.53
N GLY A 116 -5.22 3.63 15.82
CA GLY A 116 -6.02 3.09 16.92
C GLY A 116 -5.58 3.62 18.29
N SER A 117 -4.26 3.68 18.54
CA SER A 117 -3.72 4.24 19.78
C SER A 117 -4.03 5.73 19.94
N ILE A 118 -3.98 6.50 18.84
CA ILE A 118 -4.37 7.93 18.86
C ILE A 118 -5.85 8.07 19.22
N LEU A 119 -6.72 7.27 18.60
CA LEU A 119 -8.15 7.30 18.87
C LEU A 119 -8.46 6.99 20.34
N ALA A 120 -7.79 5.99 20.93
CA ALA A 120 -7.95 5.67 22.35
C ALA A 120 -7.57 6.83 23.28
N ARG A 121 -6.58 7.64 22.91
CA ARG A 121 -6.19 8.84 23.67
C ARG A 121 -7.23 9.95 23.58
N GLU A 122 -7.98 10.01 22.48
CA GLU A 122 -9.08 10.98 22.32
C GLU A 122 -10.33 10.55 23.10
N ASP A 123 -10.58 9.23 23.19
CA ASP A 123 -11.75 8.63 23.84
C ASP A 123 -11.56 8.36 25.36
N LYS A 124 -10.87 9.25 26.07
CA LYS A 124 -10.46 9.04 27.48
C LYS A 124 -11.59 8.70 28.45
N ASP A 125 -12.81 9.15 28.17
CA ASP A 125 -13.97 8.96 29.03
C ASP A 125 -14.82 7.75 28.64
N LEU A 126 -14.40 7.00 27.62
CA LEU A 126 -15.10 5.80 27.17
C LEU A 126 -14.76 4.62 28.08
N HIS A 127 -15.81 4.04 28.70
CA HIS A 127 -15.70 2.81 29.45
C HIS A 127 -16.25 1.64 28.65
N ALA A 128 -15.42 0.65 28.39
CA ALA A 128 -15.80 -0.57 27.68
C ALA A 128 -15.12 -1.79 28.32
N ASP A 129 -15.77 -2.93 28.27
CA ASP A 129 -15.23 -4.17 28.82
C ASP A 129 -14.28 -4.87 27.84
N ILE A 130 -14.52 -4.71 26.54
CA ILE A 130 -13.72 -5.33 25.46
C ILE A 130 -13.63 -4.40 24.25
N VAL A 131 -12.58 -4.59 23.48
CA VAL A 131 -12.43 -4.00 22.13
C VAL A 131 -12.52 -5.12 21.10
N ILE A 132 -13.35 -4.94 20.08
CA ILE A 132 -13.45 -5.85 18.93
C ILE A 132 -13.25 -5.08 17.64
N GLY A 133 -12.56 -5.68 16.68
CA GLY A 133 -12.39 -5.11 15.34
C GLY A 133 -13.39 -5.69 14.35
N VAL A 134 -13.92 -4.84 13.47
CA VAL A 134 -14.71 -5.32 12.32
C VAL A 134 -13.74 -5.88 11.26
N PRO A 135 -13.79 -7.18 10.94
CA PRO A 135 -12.87 -7.78 9.97
C PRO A 135 -13.05 -7.20 8.55
N ASP A 136 -11.95 -7.07 7.75
CA ASP A 136 -10.57 -7.40 8.14
C ASP A 136 -9.77 -6.10 8.42
N SER A 137 -10.17 -4.95 7.88
CA SER A 137 -9.40 -3.70 7.82
C SER A 137 -9.18 -3.03 9.17
N SER A 138 -10.13 -3.17 10.11
CA SER A 138 -10.04 -2.49 11.40
C SER A 138 -9.29 -3.27 12.49
N LEU A 139 -8.90 -4.52 12.25
CA LEU A 139 -8.26 -5.35 13.28
C LEU A 139 -6.98 -4.72 13.83
N SER A 140 -6.12 -4.19 12.96
CA SER A 140 -4.87 -3.55 13.39
C SER A 140 -5.13 -2.31 14.27
N ALA A 141 -6.11 -1.49 13.88
CA ALA A 141 -6.50 -0.30 14.66
C ALA A 141 -7.12 -0.69 16.01
N ALA A 142 -7.98 -1.71 16.03
CA ALA A 142 -8.59 -2.21 17.25
C ALA A 142 -7.54 -2.75 18.24
N ILE A 143 -6.51 -3.43 17.77
CA ILE A 143 -5.38 -3.86 18.59
C ILE A 143 -4.66 -2.65 19.20
N GLY A 144 -4.35 -1.63 18.40
CA GLY A 144 -3.70 -0.42 18.89
C GLY A 144 -4.55 0.36 19.89
N TYR A 145 -5.85 0.41 19.67
CA TYR A 145 -6.81 0.99 20.60
C TYR A 145 -6.83 0.24 21.95
N ALA A 146 -6.95 -1.07 21.89
CA ALA A 146 -7.02 -1.94 23.07
C ALA A 146 -5.74 -1.81 23.92
N GLU A 147 -4.58 -1.85 23.32
CA GLU A 147 -3.29 -1.69 24.00
C GLU A 147 -3.17 -0.33 24.69
N GLU A 148 -3.53 0.75 24.02
CA GLU A 148 -3.43 2.13 24.55
C GLU A 148 -4.45 2.37 25.67
N ALA A 149 -5.69 1.89 25.51
CA ALA A 149 -6.76 2.05 26.48
C ALA A 149 -6.64 1.09 27.67
N GLY A 150 -5.79 0.06 27.59
CA GLY A 150 -5.70 -0.98 28.62
C GLY A 150 -6.93 -1.89 28.70
N ILE A 151 -7.68 -2.02 27.60
CA ILE A 151 -8.90 -2.83 27.48
C ILE A 151 -8.56 -4.10 26.70
N PRO A 152 -9.05 -5.30 27.10
CA PRO A 152 -8.80 -6.53 26.35
C PRO A 152 -9.30 -6.46 24.90
N PHE A 153 -8.48 -6.96 23.95
CA PHE A 153 -8.91 -7.19 22.57
C PHE A 153 -9.47 -8.62 22.45
N GLU A 154 -10.67 -8.72 21.86
CA GLU A 154 -11.33 -10.02 21.66
C GLU A 154 -11.87 -10.15 20.23
N THR A 155 -11.98 -11.39 19.75
CA THR A 155 -12.58 -11.68 18.44
C THR A 155 -14.09 -11.81 18.60
N GLY A 156 -14.81 -10.69 18.40
CA GLY A 156 -16.28 -10.68 18.49
C GLY A 156 -17.00 -10.87 17.14
N LEU A 157 -16.28 -10.66 16.03
CA LEU A 157 -16.83 -10.77 14.68
C LEU A 157 -15.88 -11.58 13.79
N ILE A 158 -16.46 -12.36 12.89
CA ILE A 158 -15.71 -13.11 11.89
C ILE A 158 -16.35 -12.94 10.51
N LYS A 159 -15.53 -12.72 9.49
CA LYS A 159 -15.99 -12.65 8.12
C LYS A 159 -16.39 -14.04 7.61
N ASN A 160 -17.61 -14.17 7.07
CA ASN A 160 -18.00 -15.39 6.38
C ASN A 160 -17.25 -15.49 5.04
N ARG A 161 -16.41 -16.51 4.90
CA ARG A 161 -15.58 -16.74 3.70
C ARG A 161 -16.22 -17.72 2.71
N TYR A 162 -17.39 -18.25 3.02
CA TYR A 162 -18.05 -19.33 2.27
C TYR A 162 -19.35 -18.90 1.58
N VAL A 163 -19.70 -17.64 1.67
CA VAL A 163 -20.92 -17.09 1.06
C VAL A 163 -20.59 -15.93 0.16
#